data_79d2d14ba6ba57fa76df4ab0beb2e834
#
_entry.id   79d2d14ba6ba57fa76df4ab0beb2e834
#
_cell.length_a   1.000
_cell.length_b   1.000
_cell.length_c   1.000
_cell.angle_alpha   90.00
_cell.angle_beta   90.00
_cell.angle_gamma   90.00
#
_symmetry.space_group_name_H-M   'P 1'
#
loop_
_entity.id
_entity.type
_entity.pdbx_description
1 polymer ?
#
loop_
_entity_poly.entity_id
_entity_poly.type
_entity_poly.pdbx_seq_one_letter_code
_entity_poly.pdbx_strand_id
1 'polypeptide(L)'
;MRNPDVFHAGVGALDHYNSDGWREGRDPNSVFSTNFYLGANRDVFATGANPLDHYHRSGWKEGRDPSANFDTTLYLKNNPDVAAAGIDALEHYLLSGAAEGRAIHAAVGTVVDGFDAQYYLSRYPDIMAARVDPLEHFNQHGWREGRSPNAVFDTAGYLAHYADVRAAGINPLQHYELFGWREGRDPSASFDTRGYLAANPDVAAAGINPLDHYLQFGIFEGRTVVNDGVWR
;
A
#
# COMPACT_ATOMS: atom_id res chain seq x y z
N MET A 1 20.36 -3.25 -16.52
CA MET A 1 19.32 -4.07 -17.17
C MET A 1 18.77 -5.04 -16.14
N ARG A 2 17.43 -5.08 -15.92
CA ARG A 2 16.81 -6.00 -14.94
C ARG A 2 16.73 -7.46 -15.41
N ASN A 3 16.72 -7.71 -16.74
CA ASN A 3 16.60 -9.05 -17.33
C ASN A 3 17.67 -9.27 -18.42
N PRO A 4 18.93 -9.47 -18.05
CA PRO A 4 20.02 -9.63 -19.01
C PRO A 4 19.92 -10.93 -19.84
N ASP A 5 19.31 -11.97 -19.31
CA ASP A 5 19.03 -13.25 -19.97
C ASP A 5 18.12 -13.08 -21.19
N VAL A 6 17.04 -12.29 -21.08
CA VAL A 6 16.13 -11.97 -22.20
C VAL A 6 16.85 -11.18 -23.28
N PHE A 7 17.67 -10.22 -22.87
CA PHE A 7 18.47 -9.42 -23.80
C PHE A 7 19.48 -10.29 -24.57
N HIS A 8 20.17 -11.20 -23.88
CA HIS A 8 21.14 -12.12 -24.52
C HIS A 8 20.47 -13.14 -25.44
N ALA A 9 19.22 -13.51 -25.18
CA ALA A 9 18.44 -14.39 -26.05
C ALA A 9 17.94 -13.72 -27.32
N GLY A 10 18.09 -12.40 -27.46
CA GLY A 10 17.63 -11.64 -28.63
C GLY A 10 16.11 -11.54 -28.76
N VAL A 11 15.38 -11.82 -27.67
CA VAL A 11 13.91 -11.73 -27.61
C VAL A 11 13.50 -10.32 -27.23
N GLY A 12 12.45 -9.79 -27.87
CA GLY A 12 11.86 -8.51 -27.47
C GLY A 12 11.40 -8.55 -26.00
N ALA A 13 11.82 -7.56 -25.20
CA ALA A 13 11.52 -7.57 -23.76
C ALA A 13 10.03 -7.61 -23.47
N LEU A 14 9.21 -6.89 -24.24
CA LEU A 14 7.75 -6.88 -24.09
C LEU A 14 7.12 -8.18 -24.60
N ASP A 15 7.65 -8.75 -25.69
CA ASP A 15 7.18 -10.03 -26.22
C ASP A 15 7.43 -11.17 -25.22
N HIS A 16 8.64 -11.20 -24.65
CA HIS A 16 8.94 -12.14 -23.57
C HIS A 16 8.04 -11.94 -22.35
N TYR A 17 7.84 -10.68 -21.93
CA TYR A 17 6.97 -10.39 -20.80
C TYR A 17 5.56 -10.92 -21.04
N ASN A 18 4.99 -10.64 -22.20
CA ASN A 18 3.62 -11.03 -22.55
C ASN A 18 3.43 -12.55 -22.69
N SER A 19 4.45 -13.29 -23.18
CA SER A 19 4.36 -14.74 -23.31
C SER A 19 4.60 -15.47 -21.99
N ASP A 20 5.70 -15.16 -21.31
CA ASP A 20 6.20 -15.94 -20.18
C ASP A 20 6.56 -15.09 -18.96
N GLY A 21 7.16 -13.92 -19.18
CA GLY A 21 7.81 -13.13 -18.14
C GLY A 21 6.90 -12.76 -16.96
N TRP A 22 5.62 -12.46 -17.18
CA TRP A 22 4.72 -12.16 -16.09
C TRP A 22 4.40 -13.40 -15.22
N ARG A 23 4.42 -14.61 -15.80
CA ARG A 23 4.26 -15.87 -15.05
C ARG A 23 5.52 -16.19 -14.23
N GLU A 24 6.66 -15.71 -14.68
CA GLU A 24 7.93 -15.77 -13.95
C GLU A 24 8.06 -14.69 -12.88
N GLY A 25 7.06 -13.80 -12.75
CA GLY A 25 7.07 -12.68 -11.81
C GLY A 25 8.01 -11.53 -12.21
N ARG A 26 8.41 -11.44 -13.48
CA ARG A 26 9.23 -10.32 -13.99
C ARG A 26 8.40 -9.05 -14.11
N ASP A 27 9.03 -7.92 -13.88
CA ASP A 27 8.41 -6.61 -14.04
C ASP A 27 8.64 -6.07 -15.46
N PRO A 28 7.60 -5.51 -16.14
CA PRO A 28 7.72 -4.99 -17.49
C PRO A 28 8.47 -3.65 -17.55
N ASN A 29 8.42 -2.87 -16.47
CA ASN A 29 9.10 -1.58 -16.33
C ASN A 29 9.45 -1.29 -14.86
N SER A 30 9.96 -0.10 -14.56
CA SER A 30 10.40 0.26 -13.20
C SER A 30 9.25 0.69 -12.28
N VAL A 31 8.05 0.89 -12.82
CA VAL A 31 6.89 1.45 -12.09
C VAL A 31 5.78 0.42 -11.92
N PHE A 32 5.75 -0.64 -12.75
CA PHE A 32 4.82 -1.74 -12.62
C PHE A 32 5.49 -2.94 -11.93
N SER A 33 4.88 -3.46 -10.89
CA SER A 33 5.32 -4.70 -10.24
C SER A 33 4.30 -5.80 -10.45
N THR A 34 4.67 -6.80 -11.24
CA THR A 34 3.85 -7.97 -11.56
C THR A 34 3.37 -8.69 -10.31
N ASN A 35 4.30 -8.93 -9.40
CA ASN A 35 3.99 -9.65 -8.17
C ASN A 35 3.11 -8.85 -7.22
N PHE A 36 3.36 -7.55 -7.09
CA PHE A 36 2.50 -6.65 -6.31
C PHE A 36 1.07 -6.65 -6.88
N TYR A 37 0.95 -6.42 -8.20
CA TYR A 37 -0.35 -6.33 -8.85
C TYR A 37 -1.19 -7.60 -8.68
N LEU A 38 -0.59 -8.77 -8.91
CA LEU A 38 -1.26 -10.07 -8.74
C LEU A 38 -1.57 -10.39 -7.27
N GLY A 39 -0.71 -9.97 -6.35
CA GLY A 39 -0.92 -10.12 -4.92
C GLY A 39 -2.09 -9.27 -4.40
N ALA A 40 -2.13 -8.01 -4.81
CA ALA A 40 -3.19 -7.07 -4.45
C ALA A 40 -4.53 -7.36 -5.14
N ASN A 41 -4.49 -7.96 -6.34
CA ASN A 41 -5.67 -8.21 -7.17
C ASN A 41 -5.89 -9.73 -7.37
N ARG A 42 -6.41 -10.38 -6.32
CA ARG A 42 -6.61 -11.84 -6.29
C ARG A 42 -7.56 -12.36 -7.36
N ASP A 43 -8.52 -11.56 -7.77
CA ASP A 43 -9.42 -11.84 -8.90
C ASP A 43 -8.66 -11.99 -10.22
N VAL A 44 -7.72 -11.06 -10.49
CA VAL A 44 -6.86 -11.12 -11.68
C VAL A 44 -5.94 -12.34 -11.63
N PHE A 45 -5.35 -12.61 -10.46
CA PHE A 45 -4.53 -13.79 -10.25
C PHE A 45 -5.31 -15.09 -10.53
N ALA A 46 -6.55 -15.19 -10.03
CA ALA A 46 -7.39 -16.39 -10.18
C ALA A 46 -7.79 -16.66 -11.64
N THR A 47 -7.95 -15.61 -12.45
CA THR A 47 -8.27 -15.75 -13.88
C THR A 47 -7.07 -16.16 -14.74
N GLY A 48 -5.84 -16.00 -14.22
CA GLY A 48 -4.61 -16.22 -15.00
C GLY A 48 -4.40 -15.19 -16.11
N ALA A 49 -4.98 -14.00 -15.98
CA ALA A 49 -4.82 -12.92 -16.94
C ALA A 49 -3.42 -12.26 -16.79
N ASN A 50 -2.89 -11.74 -17.91
CA ASN A 50 -1.68 -10.94 -17.88
C ASN A 50 -1.95 -9.66 -17.07
N PRO A 51 -1.21 -9.39 -15.98
CA PRO A 51 -1.50 -8.29 -15.06
C PRO A 51 -1.32 -6.90 -15.69
N LEU A 52 -0.35 -6.73 -16.58
CA LEU A 52 -0.14 -5.46 -17.28
C LEU A 52 -1.28 -5.18 -18.26
N ASP A 53 -1.70 -6.19 -19.01
CA ASP A 53 -2.83 -6.09 -19.95
C ASP A 53 -4.15 -5.80 -19.21
N HIS A 54 -4.37 -6.45 -18.06
CA HIS A 54 -5.52 -6.16 -17.20
C HIS A 54 -5.49 -4.72 -16.68
N TYR A 55 -4.31 -4.25 -16.20
CA TYR A 55 -4.17 -2.87 -15.70
C TYR A 55 -4.54 -1.86 -16.78
N HIS A 56 -3.97 -1.98 -17.98
CA HIS A 56 -4.21 -1.05 -19.09
C HIS A 56 -5.66 -1.04 -19.59
N ARG A 57 -6.33 -2.19 -19.58
CA ARG A 57 -7.71 -2.27 -20.07
C ARG A 57 -8.74 -1.80 -19.04
N SER A 58 -8.55 -2.18 -17.79
CA SER A 58 -9.56 -2.04 -16.73
C SER A 58 -8.99 -1.48 -15.44
N GLY A 59 -7.85 -1.99 -14.99
CA GLY A 59 -7.35 -1.77 -13.64
C GLY A 59 -7.17 -0.29 -13.26
N TRP A 60 -6.61 0.53 -14.14
CA TRP A 60 -6.45 1.94 -13.86
C TRP A 60 -7.79 2.70 -13.71
N LYS A 61 -8.84 2.27 -14.44
CA LYS A 61 -10.19 2.84 -14.33
C LYS A 61 -10.88 2.41 -13.03
N GLU A 62 -10.50 1.26 -12.51
CA GLU A 62 -10.97 0.70 -11.25
C GLU A 62 -10.18 1.26 -10.05
N GLY A 63 -9.19 2.14 -10.31
CA GLY A 63 -8.33 2.70 -9.27
C GLY A 63 -7.32 1.72 -8.69
N ARG A 64 -7.02 0.62 -9.40
CA ARG A 64 -6.02 -0.36 -8.96
C ARG A 64 -4.61 0.19 -9.18
N ASP A 65 -3.70 -0.13 -8.29
CA ASP A 65 -2.34 0.39 -8.30
C ASP A 65 -1.38 -0.57 -9.00
N PRO A 66 -0.51 -0.06 -9.90
CA PRO A 66 0.43 -0.90 -10.65
C PRO A 66 1.61 -1.38 -9.81
N SER A 67 1.92 -0.68 -8.72
CA SER A 67 2.99 -1.03 -7.77
C SER A 67 2.80 -0.34 -6.43
N ALA A 68 3.57 -0.76 -5.41
CA ALA A 68 3.57 -0.14 -4.09
C ALA A 68 3.98 1.35 -4.06
N ASN A 69 4.58 1.85 -5.14
CA ASN A 69 5.07 3.23 -5.22
C ASN A 69 4.23 4.11 -6.15
N PHE A 70 3.14 3.59 -6.69
CA PHE A 70 2.28 4.31 -7.61
C PHE A 70 0.81 4.14 -7.26
N ASP A 71 0.23 5.15 -6.65
CA ASP A 71 -1.21 5.25 -6.39
C ASP A 71 -1.90 5.87 -7.61
N THR A 72 -2.68 5.07 -8.32
CA THR A 72 -3.42 5.47 -9.53
C THR A 72 -4.44 6.57 -9.23
N THR A 73 -5.15 6.45 -8.11
CA THR A 73 -6.20 7.41 -7.73
C THR A 73 -5.60 8.77 -7.36
N LEU A 74 -4.53 8.78 -6.56
CA LEU A 74 -3.82 10.01 -6.22
C LEU A 74 -3.14 10.64 -7.44
N TYR A 75 -2.59 9.82 -8.34
CA TYR A 75 -2.00 10.34 -9.57
C TYR A 75 -3.03 11.08 -10.41
N LEU A 76 -4.19 10.47 -10.67
CA LEU A 76 -5.27 11.09 -11.44
C LEU A 76 -5.88 12.31 -10.72
N LYS A 77 -6.01 12.27 -9.40
CA LYS A 77 -6.48 13.40 -8.59
C LYS A 77 -5.53 14.61 -8.71
N ASN A 78 -4.23 14.37 -8.65
CA ASN A 78 -3.22 15.42 -8.73
C ASN A 78 -2.93 15.88 -10.16
N ASN A 79 -3.42 15.15 -11.16
CA ASN A 79 -3.28 15.44 -12.58
C ASN A 79 -4.65 15.44 -13.28
N PRO A 80 -5.51 16.45 -12.99
CA PRO A 80 -6.88 16.50 -13.51
C PRO A 80 -6.98 16.61 -15.04
N ASP A 81 -5.94 17.08 -15.69
CA ASP A 81 -5.79 17.08 -17.15
C ASP A 81 -5.72 15.65 -17.72
N VAL A 82 -4.96 14.76 -17.07
CA VAL A 82 -4.86 13.34 -17.44
C VAL A 82 -6.17 12.62 -17.19
N ALA A 83 -6.79 12.89 -16.03
CA ALA A 83 -8.08 12.31 -15.66
C ALA A 83 -9.18 12.73 -16.65
N ALA A 84 -9.26 14.02 -17.00
CA ALA A 84 -10.24 14.56 -17.94
C ALA A 84 -10.04 14.02 -19.37
N ALA A 85 -8.78 13.76 -19.76
CA ALA A 85 -8.46 13.15 -21.06
C ALA A 85 -8.76 11.64 -21.12
N GLY A 86 -9.04 10.99 -19.97
CA GLY A 86 -9.29 9.55 -19.89
C GLY A 86 -8.07 8.70 -20.28
N ILE A 87 -6.88 9.19 -19.96
CA ILE A 87 -5.60 8.52 -20.27
C ILE A 87 -5.22 7.63 -19.09
N ASP A 88 -4.69 6.45 -19.39
CA ASP A 88 -4.11 5.52 -18.39
C ASP A 88 -3.01 6.22 -17.59
N ALA A 89 -3.13 6.20 -16.28
CA ALA A 89 -2.24 6.91 -15.35
C ALA A 89 -0.77 6.45 -15.48
N LEU A 90 -0.54 5.14 -15.58
CA LEU A 90 0.80 4.56 -15.72
C LEU A 90 1.39 4.88 -17.10
N GLU A 91 0.60 4.71 -18.16
CA GLU A 91 1.02 5.03 -19.52
C GLU A 91 1.42 6.50 -19.65
N HIS A 92 0.57 7.41 -19.14
CA HIS A 92 0.89 8.84 -19.11
C HIS A 92 2.19 9.11 -18.35
N TYR A 93 2.34 8.53 -17.16
CA TYR A 93 3.55 8.75 -16.35
C TYR A 93 4.81 8.30 -17.09
N LEU A 94 4.77 7.11 -17.70
CA LEU A 94 5.93 6.54 -18.40
C LEU A 94 6.29 7.30 -19.69
N LEU A 95 5.30 7.82 -20.40
CA LEU A 95 5.51 8.53 -21.68
C LEU A 95 5.88 10.00 -21.49
N SER A 96 5.29 10.67 -20.53
CA SER A 96 5.38 12.14 -20.37
C SER A 96 5.56 12.58 -18.92
N GLY A 97 4.76 12.06 -18.00
CA GLY A 97 4.64 12.56 -16.65
C GLY A 97 5.96 12.58 -15.86
N ALA A 98 6.80 11.55 -16.03
CA ALA A 98 8.11 11.51 -15.38
C ALA A 98 9.03 12.66 -15.90
N ALA A 99 9.02 12.91 -17.18
CA ALA A 99 9.79 14.00 -17.80
C ALA A 99 9.24 15.38 -17.43
N GLU A 100 7.94 15.49 -17.21
CA GLU A 100 7.26 16.71 -16.73
C GLU A 100 7.44 16.95 -15.22
N GLY A 101 8.09 16.01 -14.50
CA GLY A 101 8.28 16.09 -13.06
C GLY A 101 7.01 15.85 -12.25
N ARG A 102 6.00 15.16 -12.80
CA ARG A 102 4.79 14.82 -12.07
C ARG A 102 5.12 13.79 -10.99
N ALA A 103 4.62 14.03 -9.78
CA ALA A 103 4.88 13.17 -8.65
C ALA A 103 4.05 11.88 -8.72
N ILE A 104 4.66 10.77 -8.27
CA ILE A 104 3.97 9.55 -7.92
C ILE A 104 3.96 9.40 -6.39
N HIS A 105 3.00 8.66 -5.88
CA HIS A 105 2.79 8.45 -4.45
C HIS A 105 2.76 6.97 -4.14
N ALA A 106 3.10 6.62 -2.91
CA ALA A 106 2.95 5.24 -2.45
C ALA A 106 1.48 4.82 -2.56
N ALA A 107 1.26 3.61 -3.03
CA ALA A 107 -0.07 3.02 -3.13
C ALA A 107 -0.69 2.86 -1.74
N VAL A 108 -1.93 3.31 -1.61
CA VAL A 108 -2.77 3.10 -0.43
C VAL A 108 -3.90 2.16 -0.85
N GLY A 109 -3.84 0.94 -0.33
CA GLY A 109 -4.84 -0.08 -0.65
C GLY A 109 -6.16 0.13 0.08
N THR A 110 -7.07 -0.82 -0.11
CA THR A 110 -8.26 -0.89 0.73
C THR A 110 -7.83 -1.26 2.14
N VAL A 111 -7.98 -0.32 3.06
CA VAL A 111 -7.67 -0.50 4.48
C VAL A 111 -8.90 -1.04 5.19
N VAL A 112 -8.73 -2.11 5.94
CA VAL A 112 -9.78 -2.69 6.79
C VAL A 112 -9.24 -2.79 8.21
N ASP A 113 -9.88 -2.08 9.15
CA ASP A 113 -9.48 -2.05 10.56
C ASP A 113 -7.95 -1.83 10.72
N GLY A 114 -7.43 -0.77 10.08
CA GLY A 114 -6.02 -0.41 10.10
C GLY A 114 -5.08 -1.32 9.30
N PHE A 115 -5.57 -2.41 8.71
CA PHE A 115 -4.73 -3.32 7.92
C PHE A 115 -4.78 -2.97 6.43
N ASP A 116 -3.61 -2.70 5.84
CA ASP A 116 -3.41 -2.46 4.41
C ASP A 116 -2.79 -3.70 3.75
N ALA A 117 -3.62 -4.44 3.02
CA ALA A 117 -3.19 -5.67 2.35
C ALA A 117 -2.14 -5.41 1.26
N GLN A 118 -2.24 -4.28 0.54
CA GLN A 118 -1.28 -3.93 -0.52
C GLN A 118 0.08 -3.58 0.07
N TYR A 119 0.10 -2.76 1.13
CA TYR A 119 1.32 -2.47 1.86
C TYR A 119 1.97 -3.76 2.37
N TYR A 120 1.17 -4.62 3.02
CA TYR A 120 1.67 -5.84 3.64
C TYR A 120 2.33 -6.78 2.61
N LEU A 121 1.67 -7.01 1.48
CA LEU A 121 2.20 -7.85 0.40
C LEU A 121 3.43 -7.23 -0.29
N SER A 122 3.47 -5.91 -0.43
CA SER A 122 4.63 -5.21 -1.01
C SER A 122 5.84 -5.26 -0.10
N ARG A 123 5.60 -5.19 1.23
CA ARG A 123 6.65 -5.18 2.24
C ARG A 123 7.18 -6.58 2.56
N TYR A 124 6.32 -7.60 2.42
CA TYR A 124 6.61 -8.99 2.78
C TYR A 124 6.37 -9.92 1.58
N PRO A 125 7.30 -9.96 0.61
CA PRO A 125 7.14 -10.74 -0.64
C PRO A 125 7.08 -12.25 -0.41
N ASP A 126 7.55 -12.74 0.73
CA ASP A 126 7.44 -14.13 1.15
C ASP A 126 5.98 -14.57 1.33
N ILE A 127 5.13 -13.68 1.86
CA ILE A 127 3.70 -13.93 2.03
C ILE A 127 2.99 -14.01 0.68
N MET A 128 3.35 -13.12 -0.23
CA MET A 128 2.84 -13.14 -1.59
C MET A 128 3.25 -14.43 -2.32
N ALA A 129 4.51 -14.84 -2.21
CA ALA A 129 5.03 -16.07 -2.81
C ALA A 129 4.35 -17.33 -2.23
N ALA A 130 4.05 -17.32 -0.93
CA ALA A 130 3.34 -18.41 -0.25
C ALA A 130 1.84 -18.47 -0.60
N ARG A 131 1.28 -17.43 -1.24
CA ARG A 131 -0.14 -17.31 -1.61
C ARG A 131 -1.09 -17.39 -0.41
N VAL A 132 -0.63 -16.95 0.75
CA VAL A 132 -1.41 -16.89 1.97
C VAL A 132 -2.22 -15.60 2.01
N ASP A 133 -3.39 -15.62 2.62
CA ASP A 133 -4.15 -14.39 2.87
C ASP A 133 -3.35 -13.47 3.80
N PRO A 134 -3.08 -12.20 3.39
CA PRO A 134 -2.20 -11.32 4.15
C PRO A 134 -2.77 -10.92 5.52
N LEU A 135 -4.08 -10.71 5.64
CA LEU A 135 -4.72 -10.36 6.91
C LEU A 135 -4.72 -11.55 7.86
N GLU A 136 -5.05 -12.74 7.35
CA GLU A 136 -5.00 -13.97 8.12
C GLU A 136 -3.58 -14.23 8.63
N HIS A 137 -2.58 -14.12 7.74
CA HIS A 137 -1.17 -14.27 8.14
C HIS A 137 -0.77 -13.26 9.22
N PHE A 138 -1.11 -11.97 9.05
CA PHE A 138 -0.80 -10.95 10.04
C PHE A 138 -1.41 -11.30 11.40
N ASN A 139 -2.67 -11.66 11.44
CA ASN A 139 -3.40 -11.98 12.68
C ASN A 139 -2.87 -13.22 13.39
N GLN A 140 -2.44 -14.25 12.65
CA GLN A 140 -1.96 -15.50 13.25
C GLN A 140 -0.47 -15.46 13.62
N HIS A 141 0.35 -14.82 12.80
CA HIS A 141 1.82 -14.88 12.86
C HIS A 141 2.50 -13.52 12.78
N GLY A 142 2.14 -12.70 11.79
CA GLY A 142 2.88 -11.53 11.36
C GLY A 142 3.17 -10.52 12.47
N TRP A 143 2.21 -10.20 13.32
CA TRP A 143 2.44 -9.27 14.41
C TRP A 143 3.44 -9.82 15.47
N ARG A 144 3.49 -11.15 15.68
CA ARG A 144 4.48 -11.79 16.57
C ARG A 144 5.88 -11.79 15.96
N GLU A 145 5.94 -11.76 14.63
CA GLU A 145 7.19 -11.61 13.85
C GLU A 145 7.63 -10.13 13.75
N GLY A 146 6.86 -9.20 14.34
CA GLY A 146 7.13 -7.78 14.29
C GLY A 146 6.84 -7.12 12.94
N ARG A 147 6.04 -7.79 12.08
CA ARG A 147 5.65 -7.20 10.78
C ARG A 147 4.61 -6.11 10.98
N SER A 148 4.76 -5.01 10.26
CA SER A 148 3.84 -3.87 10.33
C SER A 148 2.65 -4.06 9.39
N PRO A 149 1.41 -3.72 9.81
CA PRO A 149 0.19 -3.94 9.04
C PRO A 149 -0.06 -2.87 7.96
N ASN A 150 0.54 -1.69 8.12
CA ASN A 150 0.43 -0.55 7.22
C ASN A 150 1.67 0.35 7.35
N ALA A 151 1.75 1.42 6.55
CA ALA A 151 2.92 2.30 6.46
C ALA A 151 3.17 3.18 7.70
N VAL A 152 2.15 3.36 8.55
CA VAL A 152 2.19 4.27 9.71
C VAL A 152 2.05 3.57 11.05
N PHE A 153 1.85 2.26 11.08
CA PHE A 153 1.82 1.44 12.29
C PHE A 153 3.13 0.67 12.44
N ASP A 154 3.84 0.88 13.53
CA ASP A 154 5.05 0.12 13.88
C ASP A 154 4.73 -0.94 14.95
N THR A 155 4.52 -2.17 14.52
CA THR A 155 4.19 -3.30 15.40
C THR A 155 5.25 -3.54 16.47
N ALA A 156 6.52 -3.56 16.09
CA ALA A 156 7.62 -3.81 17.02
C ALA A 156 7.80 -2.65 18.00
N GLY A 157 7.75 -1.41 17.51
CA GLY A 157 7.80 -0.20 18.32
C GLY A 157 6.64 -0.11 19.31
N TYR A 158 5.41 -0.42 18.86
CA TYR A 158 4.22 -0.44 19.72
C TYR A 158 4.38 -1.41 20.90
N LEU A 159 4.79 -2.64 20.62
CA LEU A 159 5.02 -3.65 21.65
C LEU A 159 6.23 -3.34 22.53
N ALA A 160 7.24 -2.64 22.03
CA ALA A 160 8.37 -2.21 22.84
C ALA A 160 7.96 -1.10 23.80
N HIS A 161 7.11 -0.17 23.35
CA HIS A 161 6.69 0.98 24.13
C HIS A 161 5.58 0.64 25.15
N TYR A 162 4.55 -0.11 24.73
CA TYR A 162 3.41 -0.45 25.60
C TYR A 162 3.58 -1.86 26.18
N ALA A 163 4.28 -1.90 27.33
CA ALA A 163 4.64 -3.15 28.03
C ALA A 163 3.42 -3.97 28.49
N ASP A 164 2.31 -3.31 28.78
CA ASP A 164 1.04 -3.93 29.15
C ASP A 164 0.44 -4.75 27.98
N VAL A 165 0.45 -4.19 26.76
CA VAL A 165 -0.02 -4.89 25.55
C VAL A 165 0.86 -6.09 25.24
N ARG A 166 2.19 -5.91 25.35
CA ARG A 166 3.15 -7.00 25.18
C ARG A 166 2.93 -8.12 26.19
N ALA A 167 2.74 -7.76 27.47
CA ALA A 167 2.52 -8.73 28.55
C ALA A 167 1.19 -9.49 28.39
N ALA A 168 0.16 -8.83 27.86
CA ALA A 168 -1.12 -9.45 27.55
C ALA A 168 -1.05 -10.41 26.35
N GLY A 169 -0.02 -10.33 25.50
CA GLY A 169 0.16 -11.20 24.34
C GLY A 169 -0.93 -11.04 23.27
N ILE A 170 -1.51 -9.86 23.16
CA ILE A 170 -2.56 -9.53 22.18
C ILE A 170 -2.00 -8.84 20.96
N ASN A 171 -2.72 -8.94 19.84
CA ASN A 171 -2.34 -8.28 18.58
C ASN A 171 -2.34 -6.75 18.79
N PRO A 172 -1.19 -6.05 18.56
CA PRO A 172 -1.07 -4.63 18.86
C PRO A 172 -1.96 -3.74 17.95
N LEU A 173 -2.22 -4.14 16.70
CA LEU A 173 -3.17 -3.44 15.84
C LEU A 173 -4.59 -3.55 16.42
N GLN A 174 -5.04 -4.76 16.77
CA GLN A 174 -6.35 -4.96 17.39
C GLN A 174 -6.49 -4.19 18.71
N HIS A 175 -5.43 -4.15 19.51
CA HIS A 175 -5.43 -3.33 20.73
C HIS A 175 -5.62 -1.85 20.39
N TYR A 176 -4.86 -1.32 19.42
CA TYR A 176 -4.97 0.08 19.00
C TYR A 176 -6.38 0.41 18.50
N GLU A 177 -6.93 -0.43 17.61
CA GLU A 177 -8.27 -0.27 17.03
C GLU A 177 -9.38 -0.25 18.08
N LEU A 178 -9.31 -1.12 19.07
CA LEU A 178 -10.36 -1.26 20.06
C LEU A 178 -10.23 -0.25 21.23
N PHE A 179 -9.00 0.04 21.64
CA PHE A 179 -8.73 0.78 22.88
C PHE A 179 -7.68 1.89 22.69
N GLY A 180 -6.54 1.57 22.09
CA GLY A 180 -5.33 2.38 22.12
C GLY A 180 -5.53 3.82 21.63
N TRP A 181 -6.20 4.03 20.53
CA TRP A 181 -6.43 5.37 20.02
C TRP A 181 -7.30 6.25 20.97
N ARG A 182 -8.26 5.63 21.69
CA ARG A 182 -9.08 6.33 22.69
C ARG A 182 -8.29 6.64 23.96
N GLU A 183 -7.30 5.83 24.27
CA GLU A 183 -6.34 6.08 25.34
C GLU A 183 -5.30 7.14 24.93
N GLY A 184 -5.27 7.50 23.66
CA GLY A 184 -4.33 8.45 23.05
C GLY A 184 -2.93 7.86 22.90
N ARG A 185 -2.82 6.53 22.73
CA ARG A 185 -1.58 5.84 22.38
C ARG A 185 -1.25 6.08 20.91
N ASP A 186 0.02 6.11 20.59
CA ASP A 186 0.49 6.34 19.23
C ASP A 186 0.76 5.00 18.52
N PRO A 187 0.35 4.83 17.25
CA PRO A 187 0.60 3.61 16.48
C PRO A 187 2.07 3.48 16.06
N SER A 188 2.80 4.60 16.03
CA SER A 188 4.23 4.67 15.76
C SER A 188 4.83 6.00 16.26
N ALA A 189 6.16 6.12 16.29
CA ALA A 189 6.84 7.37 16.60
C ALA A 189 6.58 8.48 15.57
N SER A 190 6.06 8.13 14.39
CA SER A 190 5.76 9.08 13.30
C SER A 190 4.30 9.50 13.21
N PHE A 191 3.42 8.97 14.07
CA PHE A 191 1.99 9.30 14.08
C PHE A 191 1.54 9.59 15.51
N ASP A 192 1.35 10.86 15.84
CA ASP A 192 0.77 11.29 17.11
C ASP A 192 -0.76 11.27 17.01
N THR A 193 -1.39 10.32 17.69
CA THR A 193 -2.85 10.15 17.75
C THR A 193 -3.57 11.40 18.25
N ARG A 194 -3.09 12.00 19.32
CA ARG A 194 -3.70 13.21 19.91
C ARG A 194 -3.45 14.44 19.05
N GLY A 195 -2.25 14.56 18.51
CA GLY A 195 -1.88 15.63 17.59
C GLY A 195 -2.74 15.59 16.32
N TYR A 196 -2.95 14.39 15.75
CA TYR A 196 -3.82 14.24 14.59
C TYR A 196 -5.27 14.67 14.88
N LEU A 197 -5.86 14.24 16.00
CA LEU A 197 -7.20 14.62 16.41
C LEU A 197 -7.30 16.14 16.73
N ALA A 198 -6.27 16.71 17.30
CA ALA A 198 -6.23 18.17 17.56
C ALA A 198 -6.17 18.99 16.26
N ALA A 199 -5.41 18.49 15.27
CA ALA A 199 -5.30 19.11 13.96
C ALA A 199 -6.56 18.90 13.08
N ASN A 200 -7.39 17.88 13.39
CA ASN A 200 -8.56 17.49 12.63
C ASN A 200 -9.81 17.41 13.56
N PRO A 201 -10.39 18.56 13.99
CA PRO A 201 -11.52 18.58 14.93
C PRO A 201 -12.79 17.90 14.42
N ASP A 202 -12.98 17.83 13.13
CA ASP A 202 -14.07 17.09 12.47
C ASP A 202 -13.96 15.57 12.72
N VAL A 203 -12.78 15.01 12.63
CA VAL A 203 -12.50 13.60 12.93
C VAL A 203 -12.70 13.31 14.42
N ALA A 204 -12.21 14.21 15.26
CA ALA A 204 -12.37 14.12 16.71
C ALA A 204 -13.85 14.19 17.12
N ALA A 205 -14.63 15.12 16.56
CA ALA A 205 -16.05 15.27 16.83
C ALA A 205 -16.89 14.08 16.33
N ALA A 206 -16.48 13.45 15.22
CA ALA A 206 -17.11 12.26 14.69
C ALA A 206 -16.77 10.98 15.49
N GLY A 207 -15.76 11.02 16.38
CA GLY A 207 -15.32 9.86 17.17
C GLY A 207 -14.73 8.74 16.31
N ILE A 208 -14.12 9.11 15.19
CA ILE A 208 -13.50 8.18 14.24
C ILE A 208 -12.06 7.88 14.69
N ASN A 209 -11.62 6.64 14.52
CA ASN A 209 -10.23 6.24 14.74
C ASN A 209 -9.30 7.06 13.81
N PRO A 210 -8.34 7.81 14.37
CA PRO A 210 -7.49 8.70 13.58
C PRO A 210 -6.58 7.99 12.58
N LEU A 211 -6.13 6.77 12.89
CA LEU A 211 -5.34 5.94 11.97
C LEU A 211 -6.17 5.50 10.77
N ASP A 212 -7.38 4.96 11.02
CA ASP A 212 -8.30 4.55 9.96
C ASP A 212 -8.69 5.73 9.09
N HIS A 213 -9.05 6.85 9.72
CA HIS A 213 -9.38 8.05 8.97
C HIS A 213 -8.22 8.49 8.08
N TYR A 214 -6.99 8.54 8.64
CA TYR A 214 -5.82 8.95 7.88
C TYR A 214 -5.58 8.05 6.67
N LEU A 215 -5.59 6.73 6.88
CA LEU A 215 -5.31 5.75 5.82
C LEU A 215 -6.41 5.71 4.75
N GLN A 216 -7.69 5.84 5.13
CA GLN A 216 -8.81 5.73 4.18
C GLN A 216 -9.13 7.04 3.47
N PHE A 217 -8.96 8.17 4.15
CA PHE A 217 -9.40 9.49 3.66
C PHE A 217 -8.32 10.56 3.75
N GLY A 218 -7.63 10.64 4.88
CA GLY A 218 -6.73 11.74 5.22
C GLY A 218 -5.61 11.95 4.21
N ILE A 219 -4.99 10.85 3.74
CA ILE A 219 -3.96 10.89 2.70
C ILE A 219 -4.50 11.55 1.43
N PHE A 220 -5.71 11.15 1.01
CA PHE A 220 -6.36 11.67 -0.20
C PHE A 220 -6.85 13.11 -0.03
N GLU A 221 -7.16 13.51 1.20
CA GLU A 221 -7.55 14.88 1.54
C GLU A 221 -6.36 15.81 1.73
N GLY A 222 -5.13 15.27 1.70
CA GLY A 222 -3.91 16.03 1.94
C GLY A 222 -3.72 16.41 3.41
N ARG A 223 -4.35 15.68 4.34
CA ARG A 223 -4.13 15.89 5.78
C ARG A 223 -2.73 15.40 6.16
N THR A 224 -2.08 16.12 7.02
CA THR A 224 -0.73 15.79 7.46
C THR A 224 -0.75 14.96 8.73
N VAL A 225 0.16 14.00 8.82
CA VAL A 225 0.47 13.31 10.05
C VAL A 225 1.21 14.28 10.97
N VAL A 226 0.74 14.40 12.20
CA VAL A 226 1.49 15.12 13.23
C VAL A 226 2.56 14.17 13.77
N ASN A 227 3.80 14.62 13.73
CA ASN A 227 4.96 13.85 14.22
C ASN A 227 5.76 14.75 15.14
N ASP A 228 5.74 14.46 16.44
CA ASP A 228 6.57 15.15 17.42
C ASP A 228 7.75 14.27 17.92
N GLY A 229 7.88 13.04 17.37
CA GLY A 229 8.94 12.09 17.70
C GLY A 229 8.80 11.44 19.07
N VAL A 230 7.67 11.62 19.74
CA VAL A 230 7.42 11.13 21.10
C VAL A 230 6.29 10.09 21.07
N TRP A 231 6.53 8.95 21.67
CA TRP A 231 5.49 7.95 21.93
C TRP A 231 4.66 8.35 23.15
N ARG A 232 3.35 8.27 23.06
CA ARG A 232 2.41 8.55 24.17
C ARG A 232 1.47 7.39 24.44
#